data_79ea6f4d37a90fad7e95ef896c8c8ff1
#
_entry.id   79ea6f4d37a90fad7e95ef896c8c8ff1
#
_cell.length_a   1.000
_cell.length_b   1.000
_cell.length_c   1.000
_cell.angle_alpha   90.00
_cell.angle_beta   90.00
_cell.angle_gamma   90.00
#
_symmetry.space_group_name_H-M   'P 1'
#
loop_
_entity.id
_entity.type
_entity.pdbx_description
1 polymer ?
#
loop_
_entity_poly.entity_id
_entity_poly.type
_entity_poly.pdbx_seq_one_letter_code
_entity_poly.pdbx_strand_id
1 'polypeptide(L)'
;MLQHFSKVLTAAAFLGLFLSVAGSSPREQVLDDYKNGLGPGWETKSFAGHTQYTVENDGKRFYIKATSNTAASGLFHKIEYEAKEQPILRWSWKIERTKTGDDYAARIYVVFPSLLFWKTSALNYIWANKLPKGEALPNAFIGNAMMIAVESGNGLAGQWLHEEHNIYEDFKKYFKTEPPKVGAIAIMTDTDNTGESVTAWYGPIMIGKDAS
;
A
#
# COMPACT_ATOMS: atom_id res chain seq x y z
N MET A 1 38.80 -73.54 -23.56
CA MET A 1 37.80 -73.13 -24.56
C MET A 1 36.88 -72.16 -23.82
N LEU A 2 37.26 -70.87 -23.74
CA LEU A 2 36.54 -69.84 -23.02
C LEU A 2 35.96 -68.83 -24.04
N GLN A 3 34.65 -68.70 -24.06
CA GLN A 3 33.97 -67.62 -24.79
C GLN A 3 33.65 -66.49 -23.86
N HIS A 4 34.21 -65.30 -24.15
CA HIS A 4 33.87 -64.04 -23.53
C HIS A 4 32.63 -63.44 -24.17
N PHE A 5 31.58 -63.20 -23.35
CA PHE A 5 30.45 -62.33 -23.73
C PHE A 5 30.68 -60.95 -23.18
N SER A 6 30.94 -60.00 -24.07
CA SER A 6 30.95 -58.58 -23.79
C SER A 6 29.52 -58.02 -23.79
N LYS A 7 29.09 -57.50 -22.61
CA LYS A 7 27.82 -56.76 -22.53
C LYS A 7 28.11 -55.28 -22.75
N VAL A 8 27.63 -54.74 -23.85
CA VAL A 8 27.60 -53.30 -24.12
C VAL A 8 26.40 -52.70 -23.38
N LEU A 9 26.67 -51.84 -22.39
CA LEU A 9 25.65 -51.06 -21.66
C LEU A 9 25.43 -49.74 -22.40
N THR A 10 24.29 -49.61 -23.07
CA THR A 10 23.87 -48.36 -23.70
C THR A 10 23.18 -47.47 -22.66
N ALA A 11 23.84 -46.41 -22.22
CA ALA A 11 23.24 -45.41 -21.37
C ALA A 11 22.45 -44.41 -22.23
N ALA A 12 21.12 -44.47 -22.12
CA ALA A 12 20.25 -43.47 -22.68
C ALA A 12 20.18 -42.25 -21.75
N ALA A 13 20.81 -41.15 -22.14
CA ALA A 13 20.68 -39.88 -21.43
C ALA A 13 19.34 -39.23 -21.75
N PHE A 14 18.42 -39.28 -20.80
CA PHE A 14 17.21 -38.47 -20.86
C PHE A 14 17.56 -37.01 -20.50
N LEU A 15 17.67 -36.17 -21.53
CA LEU A 15 17.77 -34.72 -21.38
C LEU A 15 16.36 -34.17 -21.10
N GLY A 16 16.02 -34.05 -19.82
CA GLY A 16 14.76 -33.42 -19.41
C GLY A 16 14.81 -31.91 -19.70
N LEU A 17 14.06 -31.51 -20.72
CA LEU A 17 13.85 -30.10 -21.03
C LEU A 17 12.89 -29.51 -19.96
N PHE A 18 13.43 -28.85 -18.94
CA PHE A 18 12.62 -28.04 -18.03
C PHE A 18 12.20 -26.78 -18.77
N LEU A 19 11.00 -26.79 -19.37
CA LEU A 19 10.31 -25.55 -19.76
C LEU A 19 9.94 -24.83 -18.47
N SER A 20 10.73 -23.82 -18.08
CA SER A 20 10.30 -22.82 -17.12
C SER A 20 9.17 -22.01 -17.75
N VAL A 21 7.93 -22.31 -17.39
CA VAL A 21 6.80 -21.45 -17.65
C VAL A 21 7.04 -20.19 -16.82
N ALA A 22 7.56 -19.14 -17.45
CA ALA A 22 7.58 -17.81 -16.86
C ALA A 22 6.11 -17.38 -16.75
N GLY A 23 5.50 -17.62 -15.59
CA GLY A 23 4.19 -17.11 -15.25
C GLY A 23 4.29 -15.59 -15.29
N SER A 24 3.61 -14.94 -16.23
CA SER A 24 3.45 -13.50 -16.21
C SER A 24 2.73 -13.15 -14.90
N SER A 25 3.36 -12.34 -14.04
CA SER A 25 2.69 -11.78 -12.86
C SER A 25 1.38 -11.13 -13.31
N PRO A 26 0.28 -11.29 -12.57
CA PRO A 26 -0.98 -10.68 -12.93
C PRO A 26 -0.77 -9.18 -13.15
N ARG A 27 -1.46 -8.62 -14.13
CA ARG A 27 -1.33 -7.20 -14.52
C ARG A 27 -1.68 -6.27 -13.35
N GLU A 28 -2.52 -6.76 -12.45
CA GLU A 28 -2.99 -6.07 -11.25
C GLU A 28 -3.24 -7.08 -10.14
N GLN A 29 -2.79 -6.77 -8.94
CA GLN A 29 -3.00 -7.54 -7.73
C GLN A 29 -3.86 -6.72 -6.76
N VAL A 30 -5.00 -7.25 -6.36
CA VAL A 30 -5.81 -6.70 -5.26
C VAL A 30 -5.17 -7.10 -3.95
N LEU A 31 -4.84 -6.13 -3.10
CA LEU A 31 -4.24 -6.37 -1.79
C LEU A 31 -5.23 -7.09 -0.86
N ASP A 32 -6.46 -6.59 -0.81
CA ASP A 32 -7.60 -7.20 -0.12
C ASP A 32 -8.90 -6.63 -0.70
N ASP A 33 -9.90 -7.46 -0.95
CA ASP A 33 -11.22 -7.05 -1.44
C ASP A 33 -12.28 -6.95 -0.33
N TYR A 34 -11.86 -7.27 0.90
CA TYR A 34 -12.63 -7.21 2.14
C TYR A 34 -13.92 -8.05 2.19
N LYS A 35 -14.20 -8.89 1.19
CA LYS A 35 -15.44 -9.69 1.13
C LYS A 35 -15.62 -10.64 2.30
N ASN A 36 -14.51 -11.11 2.86
CA ASN A 36 -14.49 -12.04 3.98
C ASN A 36 -14.00 -11.40 5.29
N GLY A 37 -14.17 -10.09 5.43
CA GLY A 37 -13.54 -9.30 6.49
C GLY A 37 -12.12 -8.89 6.11
N LEU A 38 -11.33 -8.48 7.12
CA LEU A 38 -9.90 -8.23 6.91
C LEU A 38 -9.17 -9.55 6.70
N GLY A 39 -8.49 -9.68 5.57
CA GLY A 39 -7.66 -10.83 5.26
C GLY A 39 -6.42 -10.94 6.17
N PRO A 40 -5.66 -12.03 6.06
CA PRO A 40 -4.41 -12.19 6.79
C PRO A 40 -3.39 -11.12 6.34
N GLY A 41 -2.55 -10.69 7.26
CA GLY A 41 -1.50 -9.70 7.00
C GLY A 41 -1.83 -8.28 7.45
N TRP A 42 -3.08 -7.99 7.84
CA TRP A 42 -3.45 -6.72 8.44
C TRP A 42 -3.13 -6.70 9.94
N GLU A 43 -2.41 -5.68 10.37
CA GLU A 43 -2.04 -5.43 11.77
C GLU A 43 -2.30 -3.98 12.15
N THR A 44 -2.92 -3.74 13.30
CA THR A 44 -3.10 -2.38 13.83
C THR A 44 -1.87 -1.94 14.59
N LYS A 45 -1.39 -0.72 14.32
CA LYS A 45 -0.34 -0.06 15.09
C LYS A 45 -0.88 1.26 15.65
N SER A 46 -0.92 1.36 16.98
CA SER A 46 -1.33 2.57 17.68
C SER A 46 -0.14 3.50 17.93
N PHE A 47 -0.38 4.79 17.77
CA PHE A 47 0.55 5.88 18.11
C PHE A 47 -0.03 6.72 19.25
N ALA A 48 -1.34 7.00 19.23
CA ALA A 48 -2.08 7.68 20.28
C ALA A 48 -3.54 7.19 20.24
N GLY A 49 -4.01 6.50 21.28
CA GLY A 49 -5.36 5.92 21.27
C GLY A 49 -5.56 4.90 20.15
N HIS A 50 -6.82 4.73 19.75
CA HIS A 50 -7.20 3.75 18.73
C HIS A 50 -8.25 4.31 17.78
N THR A 51 -7.94 4.36 16.48
CA THR A 51 -8.92 4.50 15.42
C THR A 51 -9.66 3.17 15.26
N GLN A 52 -10.98 3.20 15.18
CA GLN A 52 -11.79 2.01 14.95
C GLN A 52 -11.84 1.71 13.45
N TYR A 53 -11.45 0.49 13.07
CA TYR A 53 -11.51 -0.03 11.71
C TYR A 53 -12.54 -1.14 11.61
N THR A 54 -13.53 -1.00 10.74
CA THR A 54 -14.58 -2.00 10.49
C THR A 54 -14.74 -2.23 9.01
N VAL A 55 -14.96 -3.48 8.59
CA VAL A 55 -15.34 -3.79 7.23
C VAL A 55 -16.85 -3.61 7.10
N GLU A 56 -17.28 -2.83 6.11
CA GLU A 56 -18.67 -2.56 5.78
C GLU A 56 -18.95 -2.80 4.29
N ASN A 57 -20.22 -2.84 3.91
CA ASN A 57 -20.68 -3.04 2.54
C ASN A 57 -21.88 -2.12 2.25
N ASP A 58 -21.85 -1.41 1.13
CA ASP A 58 -22.96 -0.54 0.67
C ASP A 58 -23.86 -1.20 -0.39
N GLY A 59 -23.73 -2.52 -0.58
CA GLY A 59 -24.43 -3.29 -1.62
C GLY A 59 -23.76 -3.25 -2.99
N LYS A 60 -22.72 -2.41 -3.16
CA LYS A 60 -21.94 -2.30 -4.40
C LYS A 60 -20.47 -2.71 -4.20
N ARG A 61 -19.92 -2.41 -3.04
CA ARG A 61 -18.51 -2.67 -2.70
C ARG A 61 -18.35 -2.93 -1.21
N PHE A 62 -17.34 -3.70 -0.87
CA PHE A 62 -16.80 -3.76 0.48
C PHE A 62 -15.74 -2.68 0.67
N TYR A 63 -15.61 -2.17 1.87
CA TYR A 63 -14.64 -1.13 2.22
C TYR A 63 -14.32 -1.17 3.71
N ILE A 64 -13.20 -0.58 4.10
CA ILE A 64 -12.87 -0.34 5.49
C ILE A 64 -13.42 1.04 5.87
N LYS A 65 -14.22 1.12 6.92
CA LYS A 65 -14.58 2.35 7.59
C LYS A 65 -13.64 2.57 8.77
N ALA A 66 -12.99 3.71 8.80
CA ALA A 66 -12.10 4.16 9.85
C ALA A 66 -12.74 5.33 10.59
N THR A 67 -12.96 5.18 11.90
CA THR A 67 -13.50 6.25 12.75
C THR A 67 -12.46 6.60 13.79
N SER A 68 -11.90 7.81 13.70
CA SER A 68 -10.95 8.36 14.64
C SER A 68 -11.65 9.38 15.55
N ASN A 69 -11.37 9.33 16.85
CA ASN A 69 -11.82 10.29 17.83
C ASN A 69 -10.66 10.60 18.75
N THR A 70 -10.01 11.74 18.55
CA THR A 70 -8.82 12.16 19.30
C THR A 70 -7.76 11.03 19.35
N ALA A 71 -7.56 10.35 18.24
CA ALA A 71 -6.74 9.15 18.16
C ALA A 71 -5.88 9.13 16.90
N ALA A 72 -4.76 8.39 16.97
CA ALA A 72 -3.87 8.11 15.84
C ALA A 72 -3.48 6.62 15.87
N SER A 73 -4.00 5.85 14.95
CA SER A 73 -3.54 4.48 14.69
C SER A 73 -3.65 4.14 13.22
N GLY A 74 -2.75 3.30 12.73
CA GLY A 74 -2.74 2.82 11.36
C GLY A 74 -3.07 1.34 11.28
N LEU A 75 -3.66 0.93 10.17
CA LEU A 75 -3.90 -0.46 9.81
C LEU A 75 -2.92 -0.81 8.68
N PHE A 76 -1.97 -1.70 8.96
CA PHE A 76 -0.83 -2.04 8.11
C PHE A 76 -1.01 -3.42 7.50
N HIS A 77 -0.78 -3.54 6.21
CA HIS A 77 -0.70 -4.81 5.50
C HIS A 77 0.73 -5.07 5.08
N LYS A 78 1.32 -6.17 5.58
CA LYS A 78 2.67 -6.59 5.19
C LYS A 78 2.64 -7.18 3.79
N ILE A 79 3.56 -6.72 2.95
CA ILE A 79 3.75 -7.19 1.57
C ILE A 79 5.20 -6.94 1.18
N GLU A 80 5.74 -7.74 0.27
CA GLU A 80 7.08 -7.50 -0.27
C GLU A 80 7.06 -7.55 -1.79
N TYR A 81 7.47 -6.46 -2.45
CA TYR A 81 7.62 -6.40 -3.90
C TYR A 81 8.54 -5.26 -4.36
N GLU A 82 9.06 -5.38 -5.58
CA GLU A 82 9.87 -4.34 -6.22
C GLU A 82 8.95 -3.27 -6.83
N ALA A 83 9.07 -2.02 -6.35
CA ALA A 83 8.26 -0.91 -6.87
C ALA A 83 8.48 -0.67 -8.38
N LYS A 84 9.68 -0.98 -8.89
CA LYS A 84 9.99 -0.88 -10.32
C LYS A 84 9.21 -1.87 -11.18
N GLU A 85 8.89 -3.05 -10.66
CA GLU A 85 8.17 -4.09 -11.39
C GLU A 85 6.65 -3.90 -11.34
N GLN A 86 6.15 -3.33 -10.25
CA GLN A 86 4.74 -3.03 -10.01
C GLN A 86 4.63 -1.60 -9.46
N PRO A 87 4.84 -0.57 -10.31
CA PRO A 87 4.96 0.80 -9.85
C PRO A 87 3.62 1.47 -9.53
N ILE A 88 2.51 0.93 -9.98
CA ILE A 88 1.21 1.61 -9.88
C ILE A 88 0.46 1.14 -8.65
N LEU A 89 0.12 2.08 -7.79
CA LEU A 89 -0.77 1.91 -6.66
C LEU A 89 -2.10 2.60 -6.97
N ARG A 90 -3.22 1.86 -6.84
CA ARG A 90 -4.57 2.37 -7.01
C ARG A 90 -5.38 2.14 -5.75
N TRP A 91 -6.20 3.10 -5.40
CA TRP A 91 -7.16 2.96 -4.31
C TRP A 91 -8.39 3.83 -4.54
N SER A 92 -9.40 3.63 -3.73
CA SER A 92 -10.49 4.58 -3.61
C SER A 92 -10.72 4.93 -2.15
N TRP A 93 -11.12 6.15 -1.91
CA TRP A 93 -11.44 6.63 -0.58
C TRP A 93 -12.57 7.65 -0.58
N LYS A 94 -13.09 7.89 0.60
CA LYS A 94 -14.09 8.91 0.87
C LYS A 94 -13.84 9.41 2.29
N ILE A 95 -14.01 10.69 2.55
CA ILE A 95 -13.96 11.26 3.90
C ILE A 95 -15.30 11.90 4.26
N GLU A 96 -15.59 11.93 5.54
CA GLU A 96 -16.52 12.87 6.13
C GLU A 96 -15.96 14.28 6.10
N ARG A 97 -16.80 15.30 6.21
CA ARG A 97 -16.30 16.68 6.34
C ARG A 97 -15.49 16.84 7.62
N THR A 98 -14.29 17.40 7.49
CA THR A 98 -13.46 17.82 8.60
C THR A 98 -13.84 19.25 9.03
N LYS A 99 -13.64 19.58 10.29
CA LYS A 99 -13.95 20.93 10.79
C LYS A 99 -12.81 21.89 10.54
N THR A 100 -11.73 21.73 11.28
CA THR A 100 -10.54 22.61 11.19
C THR A 100 -9.36 21.86 11.78
N GLY A 101 -8.27 21.76 11.15
CA GLY A 101 -7.11 21.11 11.73
C GLY A 101 -5.99 20.96 10.72
N ASP A 102 -4.83 20.53 11.20
CA ASP A 102 -3.70 20.16 10.36
C ASP A 102 -3.62 18.64 10.17
N ASP A 103 -4.47 17.87 10.87
CA ASP A 103 -4.56 16.43 10.70
C ASP A 103 -5.18 16.07 9.35
N TYR A 104 -4.84 14.91 8.88
CA TYR A 104 -5.24 14.41 7.58
C TYR A 104 -6.30 13.35 7.75
N ALA A 105 -7.49 13.63 7.23
CA ALA A 105 -8.67 12.78 7.37
C ALA A 105 -8.45 11.36 6.84
N ALA A 106 -7.66 11.22 5.78
CA ALA A 106 -7.33 9.92 5.20
C ALA A 106 -5.89 9.90 4.68
N ARG A 107 -5.22 8.76 4.89
CA ARG A 107 -3.83 8.54 4.47
C ARG A 107 -3.65 7.13 3.91
N ILE A 108 -2.86 7.02 2.85
CA ILE A 108 -2.29 5.77 2.36
C ILE A 108 -0.76 5.87 2.47
N TYR A 109 -0.17 4.92 3.15
CA TYR A 109 1.29 4.79 3.26
C TYR A 109 1.80 3.68 2.36
N VAL A 110 2.90 3.96 1.67
CA VAL A 110 3.79 2.95 1.08
C VAL A 110 5.08 2.98 1.86
N VAL A 111 5.38 1.89 2.55
CA VAL A 111 6.53 1.80 3.46
C VAL A 111 7.66 1.03 2.77
N PHE A 112 8.84 1.62 2.77
CA PHE A 112 10.09 1.07 2.25
C PHE A 112 11.03 0.80 3.43
N PRO A 113 11.04 -0.42 3.97
CA PRO A 113 11.83 -0.74 5.16
C PRO A 113 13.32 -0.70 4.88
N SER A 114 14.10 -0.44 5.93
CA SER A 114 15.56 -0.54 5.91
C SER A 114 16.02 -1.42 7.07
N LEU A 115 17.17 -2.08 6.90
CA LEU A 115 17.83 -2.81 7.99
C LEU A 115 18.10 -1.91 9.20
N LEU A 116 18.35 -0.62 8.94
CA LEU A 116 18.44 0.41 9.97
C LEU A 116 17.07 1.09 10.04
N PHE A 117 16.28 0.80 11.07
CA PHE A 117 14.87 1.24 11.15
C PHE A 117 14.69 2.77 10.97
N TRP A 118 15.66 3.57 11.40
CA TRP A 118 15.65 5.04 11.22
C TRP A 118 15.88 5.49 9.78
N LYS A 119 16.28 4.58 8.87
CA LYS A 119 16.38 4.80 7.42
C LYS A 119 15.16 4.28 6.66
N THR A 120 14.17 3.72 7.35
CA THR A 120 12.90 3.35 6.73
C THR A 120 12.26 4.59 6.14
N SER A 121 11.90 4.53 4.86
CA SER A 121 11.26 5.63 4.13
C SER A 121 9.78 5.34 3.90
N ALA A 122 8.97 6.37 3.73
CA ALA A 122 7.56 6.21 3.38
C ALA A 122 7.07 7.32 2.44
N LEU A 123 6.31 6.95 1.43
CA LEU A 123 5.40 7.84 0.74
C LEU A 123 4.07 7.81 1.48
N ASN A 124 3.53 8.97 1.77
CA ASN A 124 2.27 9.14 2.49
C ASN A 124 1.34 10.00 1.64
N TYR A 125 0.45 9.37 0.90
CA TYR A 125 -0.59 10.04 0.15
C TYR A 125 -1.71 10.45 1.09
N ILE A 126 -2.06 11.74 1.09
CA ILE A 126 -2.96 12.32 2.07
C ILE A 126 -4.14 13.05 1.42
N TRP A 127 -5.30 12.95 2.06
CA TRP A 127 -6.37 13.91 1.90
C TRP A 127 -6.14 15.02 2.93
N ALA A 128 -5.53 16.12 2.48
CA ALA A 128 -5.13 17.21 3.36
C ALA A 128 -6.29 18.13 3.72
N ASN A 129 -6.18 18.82 4.86
CA ASN A 129 -7.09 19.90 5.20
C ASN A 129 -6.67 21.24 4.61
N LYS A 130 -5.38 21.56 4.65
CA LYS A 130 -4.83 22.87 4.24
C LYS A 130 -3.78 22.78 3.15
N LEU A 131 -2.96 21.73 3.14
CA LEU A 131 -1.94 21.57 2.09
C LEU A 131 -2.63 21.48 0.73
N PRO A 132 -2.32 22.35 -0.23
CA PRO A 132 -2.94 22.33 -1.55
C PRO A 132 -2.72 20.98 -2.27
N LYS A 133 -3.71 20.54 -3.03
CA LYS A 133 -3.59 19.36 -3.90
C LYS A 133 -2.40 19.51 -4.84
N GLY A 134 -1.59 18.46 -4.94
CA GLY A 134 -0.36 18.39 -5.74
C GLY A 134 0.90 18.83 -5.02
N GLU A 135 0.80 19.47 -3.85
CA GLU A 135 1.95 19.82 -3.04
C GLU A 135 2.40 18.68 -2.13
N ALA A 136 3.67 18.72 -1.73
CA ALA A 136 4.26 17.73 -0.83
C ALA A 136 5.21 18.40 0.16
N LEU A 137 5.27 17.83 1.36
CA LEU A 137 6.19 18.28 2.42
C LEU A 137 6.71 17.08 3.24
N PRO A 138 7.91 17.18 3.84
CA PRO A 138 8.40 16.17 4.76
C PRO A 138 7.47 16.03 5.97
N ASN A 139 7.32 14.80 6.45
CA ASN A 139 6.57 14.55 7.68
C ASN A 139 7.33 15.11 8.89
N ALA A 140 6.65 15.87 9.73
CA ALA A 140 7.27 16.51 10.88
C ALA A 140 7.74 15.52 11.97
N PHE A 141 7.15 14.31 12.02
CA PHE A 141 7.39 13.30 13.06
C PHE A 141 8.25 12.13 12.58
N ILE A 142 8.31 11.88 11.27
CA ILE A 142 9.05 10.77 10.68
C ILE A 142 9.97 11.33 9.60
N GLY A 143 11.26 11.48 9.92
CA GLY A 143 12.24 12.22 9.11
C GLY A 143 12.44 11.71 7.66
N ASN A 144 12.07 10.47 7.37
CA ASN A 144 12.16 9.87 6.03
C ASN A 144 10.77 9.58 5.44
N ALA A 145 9.76 10.34 5.79
CA ALA A 145 8.44 10.22 5.21
C ALA A 145 8.06 11.51 4.47
N MET A 146 7.54 11.37 3.25
CA MET A 146 7.06 12.48 2.43
C MET A 146 5.55 12.44 2.36
N MET A 147 4.90 13.51 2.82
CA MET A 147 3.45 13.70 2.69
C MET A 147 3.14 14.37 1.36
N ILE A 148 2.23 13.77 0.60
CA ILE A 148 1.85 14.19 -0.75
C ILE A 148 0.33 14.43 -0.74
N ALA A 149 -0.11 15.67 -0.90
CA ALA A 149 -1.52 16.00 -0.93
C ALA A 149 -2.11 15.61 -2.29
N VAL A 150 -2.81 14.48 -2.34
CA VAL A 150 -3.52 14.03 -3.54
C VAL A 150 -4.95 14.55 -3.59
N GLU A 151 -5.52 14.88 -2.42
CA GLU A 151 -6.74 15.65 -2.28
C GLU A 151 -6.60 16.68 -1.15
N SER A 152 -7.47 17.72 -1.17
CA SER A 152 -7.40 18.79 -0.18
C SER A 152 -8.78 19.43 0.10
N GLY A 153 -9.01 19.71 1.37
CA GLY A 153 -10.20 20.38 1.88
C GLY A 153 -11.48 19.59 1.76
N ASN A 154 -12.61 20.27 1.95
CA ASN A 154 -13.93 19.65 2.04
C ASN A 154 -14.74 19.68 0.74
N GLY A 155 -14.17 20.16 -0.36
CA GLY A 155 -14.91 20.35 -1.63
C GLY A 155 -15.50 19.05 -2.19
N LEU A 156 -14.78 17.94 -2.03
CA LEU A 156 -15.17 16.62 -2.51
C LEU A 156 -15.54 15.67 -1.37
N ALA A 157 -15.62 16.14 -0.11
CA ALA A 157 -16.01 15.32 1.03
C ALA A 157 -17.40 14.69 0.81
N GLY A 158 -17.57 13.44 1.21
CA GLY A 158 -18.76 12.63 0.98
C GLY A 158 -18.79 11.91 -0.37
N GLN A 159 -17.86 12.16 -1.28
CA GLN A 159 -17.76 11.50 -2.57
C GLN A 159 -16.64 10.44 -2.54
N TRP A 160 -16.88 9.31 -3.22
CA TRP A 160 -15.83 8.34 -3.50
C TRP A 160 -14.90 8.86 -4.59
N LEU A 161 -13.62 8.98 -4.27
CA LEU A 161 -12.57 9.36 -5.22
C LEU A 161 -11.68 8.16 -5.51
N HIS A 162 -11.13 8.12 -6.72
CA HIS A 162 -10.22 7.08 -7.18
C HIS A 162 -8.88 7.73 -7.47
N GLU A 163 -7.83 7.18 -6.87
CA GLU A 163 -6.47 7.65 -7.02
C GLU A 163 -5.61 6.60 -7.72
N GLU A 164 -4.65 7.08 -8.48
CA GLU A 164 -3.62 6.28 -9.12
C GLU A 164 -2.28 7.02 -9.04
N HIS A 165 -1.26 6.34 -8.50
CA HIS A 165 0.07 6.91 -8.36
C HIS A 165 1.16 5.93 -8.78
N ASN A 166 2.18 6.45 -9.46
CA ASN A 166 3.41 5.72 -9.74
C ASN A 166 4.37 5.87 -8.56
N ILE A 167 4.34 4.93 -7.62
CA ILE A 167 5.12 4.98 -6.38
C ILE A 167 6.63 4.90 -6.62
N TYR A 168 7.06 4.32 -7.73
CA TYR A 168 8.48 4.26 -8.11
C TYR A 168 8.99 5.65 -8.50
N GLU A 169 8.27 6.35 -9.37
CA GLU A 169 8.63 7.70 -9.79
C GLU A 169 8.47 8.72 -8.64
N ASP A 170 7.41 8.60 -7.84
CA ASP A 170 7.22 9.45 -6.66
C ASP A 170 8.38 9.27 -5.65
N PHE A 171 8.81 8.03 -5.39
CA PHE A 171 9.95 7.79 -4.52
C PHE A 171 11.22 8.47 -5.05
N LYS A 172 11.55 8.29 -6.33
CA LYS A 172 12.70 8.92 -6.96
C LYS A 172 12.62 10.45 -6.96
N LYS A 173 11.43 10.98 -7.19
CA LYS A 173 11.17 12.43 -7.16
C LYS A 173 11.51 13.04 -5.80
N TYR A 174 11.10 12.40 -4.71
CA TYR A 174 11.23 12.98 -3.37
C TYR A 174 12.51 12.57 -2.64
N PHE A 175 12.97 11.33 -2.77
CA PHE A 175 14.14 10.82 -2.06
C PHE A 175 15.43 10.86 -2.90
N LYS A 176 15.35 11.12 -4.22
CA LYS A 176 16.50 11.24 -5.14
C LYS A 176 17.38 9.98 -5.23
N THR A 177 16.83 8.83 -4.91
CA THR A 177 17.47 7.52 -4.99
C THR A 177 16.52 6.48 -5.55
N GLU A 178 17.03 5.29 -5.90
CA GLU A 178 16.19 4.14 -6.23
C GLU A 178 15.46 3.65 -4.97
N PRO A 179 14.16 3.29 -5.08
CA PRO A 179 13.42 2.76 -3.94
C PRO A 179 13.95 1.38 -3.54
N PRO A 180 14.04 1.09 -2.24
CA PRO A 180 14.11 -0.28 -1.75
C PRO A 180 12.80 -1.02 -2.08
N LYS A 181 12.74 -2.33 -1.76
CA LYS A 181 11.49 -3.07 -1.83
C LYS A 181 10.41 -2.41 -0.95
N VAL A 182 9.18 -2.42 -1.44
CA VAL A 182 8.02 -2.13 -0.60
C VAL A 182 7.87 -3.24 0.43
N GLY A 183 7.66 -2.89 1.70
CA GLY A 183 7.49 -3.86 2.79
C GLY A 183 6.11 -3.79 3.46
N ALA A 184 5.38 -2.71 3.26
CA ALA A 184 3.99 -2.61 3.73
C ALA A 184 3.23 -1.52 2.97
N ILE A 185 1.92 -1.71 2.90
CA ILE A 185 0.93 -0.66 2.58
C ILE A 185 0.09 -0.45 3.84
N ALA A 186 -0.26 0.80 4.16
CA ALA A 186 -1.09 1.08 5.31
C ALA A 186 -2.13 2.16 5.02
N ILE A 187 -3.22 2.10 5.76
CA ILE A 187 -4.22 3.17 5.84
C ILE A 187 -4.18 3.79 7.24
N MET A 188 -4.46 5.08 7.32
CA MET A 188 -4.53 5.77 8.60
C MET A 188 -5.52 6.93 8.53
N THR A 189 -6.30 7.06 9.59
CA THR A 189 -7.17 8.21 9.87
C THR A 189 -6.83 8.67 11.27
N ASP A 190 -6.38 9.92 11.43
CA ASP A 190 -5.99 10.43 12.73
C ASP A 190 -6.57 11.82 13.01
N THR A 191 -6.71 12.11 14.29
CA THR A 191 -7.30 13.33 14.84
C THR A 191 -6.71 13.69 16.20
N ASP A 192 -5.57 13.12 16.58
CA ASP A 192 -4.98 13.29 17.91
C ASP A 192 -4.47 14.72 18.14
N ASN A 193 -3.95 15.38 17.10
CA ASN A 193 -3.45 16.76 17.21
C ASN A 193 -4.58 17.81 17.17
N THR A 194 -5.72 17.51 16.57
CA THR A 194 -6.86 18.45 16.43
C THR A 194 -7.94 18.22 17.47
N GLY A 195 -7.95 17.05 18.13
CA GLY A 195 -8.99 16.67 19.08
C GLY A 195 -10.38 16.49 18.43
N GLU A 196 -10.42 16.30 17.11
CA GLU A 196 -11.67 16.12 16.36
C GLU A 196 -12.09 14.64 16.31
N SER A 197 -13.30 14.42 15.79
CA SER A 197 -13.75 13.11 15.34
C SER A 197 -13.96 13.16 13.83
N VAL A 198 -13.42 12.18 13.10
CA VAL A 198 -13.58 12.08 11.66
C VAL A 198 -13.76 10.64 11.22
N THR A 199 -14.53 10.44 10.15
CA THR A 199 -14.70 9.16 9.50
C THR A 199 -14.13 9.21 8.09
N ALA A 200 -13.36 8.18 7.74
CA ALA A 200 -12.92 7.92 6.39
C ALA A 200 -13.31 6.51 5.95
N TRP A 201 -13.42 6.30 4.66
CA TRP A 201 -13.72 5.01 4.05
C TRP A 201 -12.67 4.70 3.01
N TYR A 202 -12.15 3.49 3.03
CA TYR A 202 -11.11 3.01 2.14
C TYR A 202 -11.60 1.78 1.36
N GLY A 203 -11.71 1.90 0.05
CA GLY A 203 -11.99 0.78 -0.84
C GLY A 203 -10.78 -0.13 -1.02
N PRO A 204 -10.91 -1.20 -1.80
CA PRO A 204 -9.80 -2.07 -2.13
C PRO A 204 -8.58 -1.31 -2.67
N ILE A 205 -7.40 -1.75 -2.25
CA ILE A 205 -6.11 -1.23 -2.72
C ILE A 205 -5.56 -2.21 -3.73
N MET A 206 -5.09 -1.71 -4.85
CA MET A 206 -4.56 -2.50 -5.97
C MET A 206 -3.13 -2.08 -6.29
N ILE A 207 -2.31 -3.08 -6.62
CA ILE A 207 -0.92 -2.92 -7.03
C ILE A 207 -0.81 -3.46 -8.44
N GLY A 208 -0.16 -2.74 -9.34
CA GLY A 208 -0.09 -3.17 -10.72
C GLY A 208 1.05 -2.59 -11.53
N LYS A 209 1.08 -3.02 -12.78
CA LYS A 209 1.93 -2.45 -13.81
C LYS A 209 1.19 -1.30 -14.48
N ASP A 210 1.96 -0.42 -15.11
CA ASP A 210 1.40 0.62 -15.96
C ASP A 210 0.49 0.01 -17.04
N ALA A 211 -0.61 0.65 -17.33
CA ALA A 211 -1.47 0.26 -18.45
C ALA A 211 -0.74 0.68 -19.73
N SER A 212 0.09 -0.23 -20.26
CA SER A 212 0.68 -0.10 -21.60
C SER A 212 -0.34 -0.40 -22.67
#